data_ff2cc5d19580a71e3b8ff2414dfe2751
#
_entry.id   ff2cc5d19580a71e3b8ff2414dfe2751
#
_cell.length_a   1.000
_cell.length_b   1.000
_cell.length_c   1.000
_cell.angle_alpha   90.00
_cell.angle_beta   90.00
_cell.angle_gamma   90.00
#
_symmetry.space_group_name_H-M   'P 1'
#
loop_
_entity.id
_entity.type
_entity.pdbx_description
1 polymer ?
#
loop_
_entity_poly.entity_id
_entity_poly.type
_entity_poly.pdbx_seq_one_letter_code
_entity_poly.pdbx_strand_id
1 'polypeptide(L)'
;MNKLYIFLKYFFIVVWTVFVVAPFLWALTTSFKDFQSVNGGVTYIPWVDFEPNLEGWKVLIKSPAKGGVDIIEPYFNSLFVTCTASLISIILGTLSAYALSRYTFKAGFVKNNDITFFFISQRIMPPIVLSIPFFLFLSSINLLDSLTGLIVVYIVLLMPIAVWIMVDFFNKVPREIDETALIDGCNPY
;
A
#
# COMPACT_ATOMS: atom_id res chain seq x y z
N MET A 1 -25.26 20.81 -24.55
CA MET A 1 -24.62 19.48 -24.38
C MET A 1 -25.58 18.44 -24.92
N ASN A 2 -25.21 17.67 -25.96
CA ASN A 2 -26.13 16.72 -26.61
C ASN A 2 -26.58 15.63 -25.63
N LYS A 3 -27.90 15.38 -25.55
CA LYS A 3 -28.50 14.32 -24.71
C LYS A 3 -27.86 12.96 -24.99
N LEU A 4 -27.49 12.68 -26.24
CA LEU A 4 -26.79 11.47 -26.66
C LEU A 4 -25.40 11.34 -25.98
N TYR A 5 -24.63 12.43 -25.90
CA TYR A 5 -23.33 12.44 -25.24
C TYR A 5 -23.45 12.11 -23.74
N ILE A 6 -24.44 12.69 -23.07
CA ILE A 6 -24.71 12.42 -21.66
C ILE A 6 -25.10 10.95 -21.45
N PHE A 7 -26.00 10.43 -22.31
CA PHE A 7 -26.41 9.03 -22.27
C PHE A 7 -25.21 8.08 -22.47
N LEU A 8 -24.39 8.29 -23.49
CA LEU A 8 -23.21 7.46 -23.75
C LEU A 8 -22.22 7.52 -22.60
N LYS A 9 -21.97 8.70 -22.03
CA LYS A 9 -21.09 8.87 -20.88
C LYS A 9 -21.55 8.01 -19.69
N TYR A 10 -22.81 8.10 -19.30
CA TYR A 10 -23.34 7.32 -18.18
C TYR A 10 -23.41 5.83 -18.49
N PHE A 11 -23.73 5.46 -19.71
CA PHE A 11 -23.72 4.07 -20.16
C PHE A 11 -22.32 3.45 -19.98
N PHE A 12 -21.27 4.09 -20.47
CA PHE A 12 -19.90 3.59 -20.30
C PHE A 12 -19.46 3.56 -18.83
N ILE A 13 -19.84 4.54 -18.03
CA ILE A 13 -19.55 4.55 -16.60
C ILE A 13 -20.22 3.35 -15.92
N VAL A 14 -21.49 3.09 -16.20
CA VAL A 14 -22.23 1.97 -15.60
C VAL A 14 -21.61 0.63 -16.02
N VAL A 15 -21.36 0.43 -17.32
CA VAL A 15 -20.75 -0.79 -17.83
C VAL A 15 -19.38 -1.03 -17.18
N TRP A 16 -18.55 0.00 -17.10
CA TRP A 16 -17.24 -0.09 -16.46
C TRP A 16 -17.36 -0.38 -14.97
N THR A 17 -18.28 0.27 -14.27
CA THR A 17 -18.54 0.03 -12.85
C THR A 17 -18.98 -1.42 -12.61
N VAL A 18 -19.91 -1.93 -13.40
CA VAL A 18 -20.34 -3.33 -13.30
C VAL A 18 -19.16 -4.28 -13.53
N PHE A 19 -18.36 -4.05 -14.57
CA PHE A 19 -17.18 -4.86 -14.89
C PHE A 19 -16.18 -4.90 -13.72
N VAL A 20 -15.92 -3.75 -13.09
CA VAL A 20 -14.98 -3.65 -11.96
C VAL A 20 -15.57 -4.27 -10.69
N VAL A 21 -16.86 -4.06 -10.42
CA VAL A 21 -17.50 -4.50 -9.16
C VAL A 21 -17.89 -5.99 -9.19
N ALA A 22 -18.21 -6.54 -10.37
CA ALA A 22 -18.65 -7.92 -10.49
C ALA A 22 -17.75 -8.97 -9.83
N PRO A 23 -16.40 -8.95 -10.02
CA PRO A 23 -15.52 -9.93 -9.37
C PRO A 23 -15.51 -9.80 -7.85
N PHE A 24 -15.67 -8.60 -7.30
CA PHE A 24 -15.77 -8.39 -5.85
C PHE A 24 -17.08 -8.93 -5.29
N LEU A 25 -18.20 -8.68 -5.99
CA LEU A 25 -19.49 -9.27 -5.62
C LEU A 25 -19.46 -10.79 -5.68
N TRP A 26 -18.80 -11.35 -6.69
CA TRP A 26 -18.63 -12.80 -6.79
C TRP A 26 -17.77 -13.35 -5.66
N ALA A 27 -16.66 -12.72 -5.32
CA ALA A 27 -15.85 -13.11 -4.17
C ALA A 27 -16.65 -13.04 -2.87
N LEU A 28 -17.43 -11.96 -2.68
CA LEU A 28 -18.31 -11.79 -1.54
C LEU A 28 -19.36 -12.92 -1.45
N THR A 29 -20.08 -13.20 -2.53
CA THR A 29 -21.08 -14.28 -2.54
C THR A 29 -20.43 -15.65 -2.34
N THR A 30 -19.23 -15.88 -2.90
CA THR A 30 -18.49 -17.13 -2.72
C THR A 30 -18.05 -17.34 -1.27
N SER A 31 -17.79 -16.27 -0.51
CA SER A 31 -17.43 -16.38 0.91
C SER A 31 -18.53 -16.97 1.79
N PHE A 32 -19.77 -16.99 1.31
CA PHE A 32 -20.92 -17.59 2.00
C PHE A 32 -21.29 -18.97 1.47
N LYS A 33 -20.50 -19.59 0.58
CA LYS A 33 -20.72 -20.93 0.07
C LYS A 33 -20.09 -21.98 0.99
N ASP A 34 -20.72 -23.14 1.02
CA ASP A 34 -20.11 -24.34 1.60
C ASP A 34 -19.10 -24.99 0.65
N PHE A 35 -18.30 -25.89 1.17
CA PHE A 35 -17.25 -26.58 0.41
C PHE A 35 -17.80 -27.33 -0.83
N GLN A 36 -19.01 -27.89 -0.74
CA GLN A 36 -19.63 -28.61 -1.84
C GLN A 36 -20.06 -27.67 -2.96
N SER A 37 -20.68 -26.53 -2.62
CA SER A 37 -21.10 -25.52 -3.59
C SER A 37 -19.94 -24.80 -4.28
N VAL A 38 -18.77 -24.71 -3.62
CA VAL A 38 -17.55 -24.15 -4.23
C VAL A 38 -16.96 -25.11 -5.26
N ASN A 39 -16.95 -26.43 -4.96
CA ASN A 39 -16.31 -27.44 -5.82
C ASN A 39 -17.29 -28.14 -6.77
N GLY A 40 -18.58 -28.06 -6.55
CA GLY A 40 -19.63 -28.76 -7.28
C GLY A 40 -20.03 -28.17 -8.63
N GLY A 41 -19.46 -27.02 -9.00
CA GLY A 41 -19.78 -26.34 -10.25
C GLY A 41 -19.97 -24.83 -10.10
N VAL A 42 -20.38 -24.18 -11.18
CA VAL A 42 -20.55 -22.74 -11.21
C VAL A 42 -21.89 -22.35 -10.63
N THR A 43 -21.88 -21.66 -9.50
CA THR A 43 -23.06 -21.13 -8.80
C THR A 43 -22.90 -19.64 -8.60
N TYR A 44 -23.91 -18.83 -8.95
CA TYR A 44 -23.82 -17.38 -8.92
C TYR A 44 -24.77 -16.73 -7.92
N ILE A 45 -26.03 -17.21 -7.84
CA ILE A 45 -27.12 -16.49 -7.19
C ILE A 45 -27.40 -17.15 -5.82
N PRO A 46 -27.20 -16.40 -4.70
CA PRO A 46 -27.60 -16.87 -3.38
C PRO A 46 -29.08 -17.25 -3.33
N TRP A 47 -29.43 -18.25 -2.57
CA TRP A 47 -30.77 -18.83 -2.37
C TRP A 47 -31.41 -19.46 -3.63
N VAL A 48 -30.77 -19.39 -4.80
CA VAL A 48 -31.20 -20.04 -6.03
C VAL A 48 -30.27 -21.21 -6.36
N ASP A 49 -28.96 -20.93 -6.43
CA ASP A 49 -27.94 -21.90 -6.81
C ASP A 49 -27.29 -22.56 -5.58
N PHE A 50 -27.30 -21.90 -4.43
CA PHE A 50 -26.75 -22.39 -3.17
C PHE A 50 -27.41 -21.70 -1.97
N GLU A 51 -27.41 -22.36 -0.82
CA GLU A 51 -27.86 -21.77 0.44
C GLU A 51 -26.67 -21.07 1.13
N PRO A 52 -26.75 -19.74 1.35
CA PRO A 52 -25.69 -19.00 2.04
C PRO A 52 -25.50 -19.51 3.46
N ASN A 53 -24.25 -19.81 3.83
CA ASN A 53 -23.87 -20.22 5.16
C ASN A 53 -22.58 -19.52 5.63
N LEU A 54 -22.24 -19.69 6.90
CA LEU A 54 -21.06 -19.11 7.52
C LEU A 54 -20.00 -20.15 7.89
N GLU A 55 -20.06 -21.34 7.31
CA GLU A 55 -19.12 -22.43 7.66
C GLU A 55 -17.67 -22.06 7.36
N GLY A 56 -17.40 -21.47 6.19
CA GLY A 56 -16.08 -20.98 5.85
C GLY A 56 -15.54 -19.96 6.87
N TRP A 57 -16.38 -19.03 7.29
CA TRP A 57 -16.02 -18.03 8.32
C TRP A 57 -15.80 -18.66 9.70
N LYS A 58 -16.60 -19.66 10.06
CA LYS A 58 -16.41 -20.40 11.33
C LYS A 58 -15.09 -21.17 11.35
N VAL A 59 -14.67 -21.74 10.22
CA VAL A 59 -13.37 -22.43 10.10
C VAL A 59 -12.22 -21.45 10.28
N LEU A 60 -12.31 -20.24 9.73
CA LEU A 60 -11.30 -19.20 9.88
C LEU A 60 -11.15 -18.71 11.33
N ILE A 61 -12.27 -18.63 12.08
CA ILE A 61 -12.27 -18.15 13.47
C ILE A 61 -11.91 -19.26 14.47
N LYS A 62 -12.06 -20.53 14.09
CA LYS A 62 -11.70 -21.64 14.96
C LYS A 62 -10.18 -21.73 15.16
N SER A 63 -9.78 -22.04 16.42
CA SER A 63 -8.39 -22.37 16.70
C SER A 63 -7.92 -23.57 15.87
N PRO A 64 -6.64 -23.58 15.43
CA PRO A 64 -6.04 -24.72 14.71
C PRO A 64 -6.21 -26.06 15.43
N ALA A 65 -6.13 -26.06 16.76
CA ALA A 65 -6.36 -27.25 17.60
C ALA A 65 -7.77 -27.88 17.47
N LYS A 66 -8.74 -27.09 16.88
CA LYS A 66 -10.12 -27.50 16.64
C LYS A 66 -10.44 -27.68 15.15
N GLY A 67 -9.41 -27.85 14.31
CA GLY A 67 -9.55 -28.01 12.86
C GLY A 67 -9.81 -26.70 12.10
N GLY A 68 -9.49 -25.56 12.70
CA GLY A 68 -9.49 -24.26 12.03
C GLY A 68 -8.15 -23.95 11.35
N VAL A 69 -8.10 -22.82 10.64
CA VAL A 69 -6.86 -22.29 10.05
C VAL A 69 -6.36 -21.15 10.96
N ASP A 70 -5.06 -21.17 11.26
CA ASP A 70 -4.47 -20.08 12.01
C ASP A 70 -4.25 -18.87 11.09
N ILE A 71 -5.17 -17.92 11.14
CA ILE A 71 -5.08 -16.66 10.42
C ILE A 71 -4.87 -15.46 11.35
N ILE A 72 -5.06 -15.65 12.65
CA ILE A 72 -5.05 -14.56 13.62
C ILE A 72 -3.62 -14.06 13.82
N GLU A 73 -2.69 -14.95 14.07
CA GLU A 73 -1.28 -14.60 14.26
C GLU A 73 -0.68 -13.95 13.00
N PRO A 74 -0.78 -14.53 11.78
CA PRO A 74 -0.33 -13.88 10.55
C PRO A 74 -0.98 -12.53 10.29
N TYR A 75 -2.27 -12.38 10.63
CA TYR A 75 -2.97 -11.10 10.50
C TYR A 75 -2.35 -10.01 11.37
N PHE A 76 -2.13 -10.29 12.66
CA PHE A 76 -1.51 -9.31 13.58
C PHE A 76 -0.05 -9.04 13.21
N ASN A 77 0.70 -10.04 12.76
CA ASN A 77 2.07 -9.87 12.26
C ASN A 77 2.08 -8.93 11.04
N SER A 78 1.19 -9.15 10.07
CA SER A 78 1.05 -8.29 8.90
C SER A 78 0.63 -6.87 9.27
N LEU A 79 -0.32 -6.71 10.19
CA LEU A 79 -0.76 -5.41 10.67
C LEU A 79 0.38 -4.65 11.37
N PHE A 80 1.09 -5.31 12.27
CA PHE A 80 2.23 -4.74 12.99
C PHE A 80 3.34 -4.29 12.04
N VAL A 81 3.76 -5.17 11.12
CA VAL A 81 4.81 -4.88 10.13
C VAL A 81 4.40 -3.71 9.23
N THR A 82 3.18 -3.74 8.70
CA THR A 82 2.71 -2.70 7.77
C THR A 82 2.58 -1.36 8.46
N CYS A 83 1.95 -1.29 9.63
CA CYS A 83 1.80 -0.04 10.38
C CYS A 83 3.16 0.56 10.77
N THR A 84 4.07 -0.28 11.29
CA THR A 84 5.40 0.16 11.72
C THR A 84 6.24 0.65 10.54
N ALA A 85 6.31 -0.13 9.45
CA ALA A 85 7.06 0.25 8.26
C ALA A 85 6.50 1.51 7.60
N SER A 86 5.17 1.64 7.49
CA SER A 86 4.53 2.83 6.92
C SER A 86 4.80 4.07 7.77
N LEU A 87 4.66 3.98 9.09
CA LEU A 87 4.91 5.10 9.99
C LEU A 87 6.35 5.60 9.88
N ILE A 88 7.32 4.69 9.95
CA ILE A 88 8.74 5.03 9.83
C ILE A 88 9.03 5.64 8.44
N SER A 89 8.50 5.04 7.37
CA SER A 89 8.69 5.53 6.00
C SER A 89 8.10 6.93 5.80
N ILE A 90 6.94 7.22 6.38
CA ILE A 90 6.31 8.54 6.31
C ILE A 90 7.16 9.56 7.07
N ILE A 91 7.61 9.24 8.29
CA ILE A 91 8.44 10.16 9.08
C ILE A 91 9.74 10.48 8.34
N LEU A 92 10.51 9.46 7.94
CA LEU A 92 11.78 9.65 7.25
C LEU A 92 11.59 10.31 5.87
N GLY A 93 10.55 9.90 5.14
CA GLY A 93 10.20 10.48 3.84
C GLY A 93 9.81 11.94 3.94
N THR A 94 9.02 12.32 4.95
CA THR A 94 8.61 13.71 5.19
C THR A 94 9.80 14.59 5.55
N LEU A 95 10.66 14.14 6.46
CA LEU A 95 11.87 14.89 6.84
C LEU A 95 12.81 15.09 5.63
N SER A 96 13.03 14.04 4.85
CA SER A 96 13.83 14.10 3.63
C SER A 96 13.23 15.04 2.60
N ALA A 97 11.92 14.96 2.39
CA ALA A 97 11.20 15.79 1.43
C ALA A 97 11.18 17.27 1.85
N TYR A 98 10.99 17.55 3.13
CA TYR A 98 11.10 18.91 3.65
C TYR A 98 12.47 19.50 3.37
N ALA A 99 13.53 18.78 3.70
CA ALA A 99 14.90 19.21 3.43
C ALA A 99 15.13 19.46 1.93
N LEU A 100 14.66 18.57 1.04
CA LEU A 100 14.80 18.72 -0.41
C LEU A 100 13.98 19.89 -0.98
N SER A 101 12.86 20.27 -0.37
CA SER A 101 12.01 21.37 -0.83
C SER A 101 12.46 22.73 -0.31
N ARG A 102 13.04 22.79 0.89
CA ARG A 102 13.41 24.07 1.55
C ARG A 102 14.87 24.45 1.38
N TYR A 103 15.77 23.48 1.37
CA TYR A 103 17.20 23.73 1.26
C TYR A 103 17.73 23.35 -0.13
N THR A 104 18.69 24.10 -0.61
CA THR A 104 19.37 23.84 -1.88
C THR A 104 20.62 22.99 -1.64
N PHE A 105 20.54 21.73 -2.02
CA PHE A 105 21.69 20.83 -1.99
C PHE A 105 22.44 20.94 -3.32
N LYS A 106 23.76 21.11 -3.24
CA LYS A 106 24.69 21.08 -4.39
C LYS A 106 25.90 20.24 -4.00
N ALA A 107 26.03 19.07 -4.57
CA ALA A 107 27.20 18.22 -4.43
C ALA A 107 27.79 17.94 -5.83
N GLY A 108 28.70 18.81 -6.27
CA GLY A 108 29.22 18.77 -7.63
C GLY A 108 28.11 19.06 -8.66
N PHE A 109 27.80 18.09 -9.50
CA PHE A 109 26.74 18.20 -10.51
C PHE A 109 25.34 17.81 -10.01
N VAL A 110 25.21 17.22 -8.80
CA VAL A 110 23.95 16.72 -8.24
C VAL A 110 23.18 17.85 -7.57
N LYS A 111 21.91 18.02 -7.95
CA LYS A 111 20.96 19.01 -7.42
C LYS A 111 19.77 18.30 -6.76
N ASN A 112 18.90 19.07 -6.08
CA ASN A 112 17.70 18.53 -5.43
C ASN A 112 16.82 17.69 -6.39
N ASN A 113 16.65 18.15 -7.63
CA ASN A 113 15.85 17.43 -8.62
C ASN A 113 16.45 16.07 -8.97
N ASP A 114 17.76 15.98 -9.02
CA ASP A 114 18.45 14.70 -9.33
C ASP A 114 18.28 13.72 -8.16
N ILE A 115 18.35 14.21 -6.92
CA ILE A 115 18.08 13.41 -5.72
C ILE A 115 16.62 12.92 -5.72
N THR A 116 15.68 13.81 -5.98
CA THR A 116 14.25 13.44 -6.07
C THR A 116 14.02 12.44 -7.19
N PHE A 117 14.63 12.64 -8.35
CA PHE A 117 14.56 11.70 -9.47
C PHE A 117 15.17 10.34 -9.11
N PHE A 118 16.25 10.30 -8.35
CA PHE A 118 16.85 9.06 -7.87
C PHE A 118 15.88 8.27 -7.00
N PHE A 119 15.16 8.90 -6.08
CA PHE A 119 14.11 8.23 -5.29
C PHE A 119 13.02 7.64 -6.19
N ILE A 120 12.54 8.39 -7.18
CA ILE A 120 11.48 7.90 -8.10
C ILE A 120 12.00 6.75 -8.96
N SER A 121 13.24 6.83 -9.44
CA SER A 121 13.83 5.83 -10.33
C SER A 121 13.91 4.44 -9.70
N GLN A 122 14.03 4.35 -8.38
CA GLN A 122 14.01 3.07 -7.66
C GLN A 122 12.67 2.33 -7.80
N ARG A 123 11.56 3.04 -8.05
CA ARG A 123 10.24 2.43 -8.26
C ARG A 123 10.09 1.79 -9.64
N ILE A 124 10.92 2.17 -10.61
CA ILE A 124 10.92 1.59 -11.96
C ILE A 124 11.55 0.19 -11.92
N MET A 125 12.42 -0.07 -10.94
CA MET A 125 13.05 -1.38 -10.79
C MET A 125 12.03 -2.44 -10.31
N PRO A 126 11.88 -3.56 -11.02
CA PRO A 126 10.99 -4.64 -10.57
C PRO A 126 11.42 -5.18 -9.20
N PRO A 127 10.51 -5.35 -8.22
CA PRO A 127 10.86 -5.82 -6.88
C PRO A 127 11.58 -7.17 -6.85
N ILE A 128 11.35 -8.03 -7.84
CA ILE A 128 12.00 -9.33 -7.96
C ILE A 128 13.53 -9.20 -8.12
N VAL A 129 14.03 -8.15 -8.76
CA VAL A 129 15.47 -7.89 -8.93
C VAL A 129 16.12 -7.61 -7.58
N LEU A 130 15.38 -7.00 -6.66
CA LEU A 130 15.85 -6.66 -5.32
C LEU A 130 15.80 -7.84 -4.35
N SER A 131 15.11 -8.93 -4.69
CA SER A 131 14.93 -10.07 -3.78
C SER A 131 16.25 -10.73 -3.37
N ILE A 132 17.18 -10.94 -4.32
CA ILE A 132 18.49 -11.54 -4.04
C ILE A 132 19.37 -10.62 -3.17
N PRO A 133 19.56 -9.33 -3.51
CA PRO A 133 20.28 -8.39 -2.64
C PRO A 133 19.69 -8.30 -1.24
N PHE A 134 18.38 -8.22 -1.07
CA PHE A 134 17.73 -8.19 0.25
C PHE A 134 17.97 -9.49 1.02
N PHE A 135 17.86 -10.64 0.37
CA PHE A 135 18.16 -11.91 1.00
C PHE A 135 19.59 -11.97 1.54
N LEU A 136 20.58 -11.60 0.70
CA LEU A 136 21.99 -11.60 1.11
C LEU A 136 22.26 -10.59 2.23
N PHE A 137 21.68 -9.40 2.14
CA PHE A 137 21.83 -8.37 3.17
C PHE A 137 21.23 -8.84 4.50
N LEU A 138 19.96 -9.29 4.52
CA LEU A 138 19.31 -9.77 5.74
C LEU A 138 20.01 -11.00 6.33
N SER A 139 20.55 -11.88 5.48
CA SER A 139 21.36 -13.01 5.93
C SER A 139 22.62 -12.56 6.66
N SER A 140 23.31 -11.55 6.11
CA SER A 140 24.57 -11.05 6.69
C SER A 140 24.41 -10.39 8.06
N ILE A 141 23.22 -9.87 8.36
CA ILE A 141 22.89 -9.23 9.65
C ILE A 141 21.98 -10.10 10.55
N ASN A 142 21.78 -11.38 10.19
CA ASN A 142 20.96 -12.35 10.94
C ASN A 142 19.49 -11.88 11.16
N LEU A 143 18.92 -11.19 10.19
CA LEU A 143 17.51 -10.74 10.21
C LEU A 143 16.63 -11.50 9.19
N LEU A 144 17.13 -12.60 8.61
CA LEU A 144 16.29 -13.50 7.82
C LEU A 144 15.17 -14.06 8.70
N ASP A 145 14.02 -14.28 8.08
CA ASP A 145 12.83 -14.90 8.70
C ASP A 145 12.39 -14.20 10.00
N SER A 146 12.53 -12.87 10.04
CA SER A 146 12.12 -12.04 11.17
C SER A 146 11.20 -10.90 10.76
N LEU A 147 10.27 -10.52 11.66
CA LEU A 147 9.39 -9.36 11.44
C LEU A 147 10.20 -8.06 11.29
N THR A 148 11.31 -7.92 12.01
CA THR A 148 12.20 -6.76 11.90
C THR A 148 12.85 -6.67 10.52
N GLY A 149 13.33 -7.79 9.98
CA GLY A 149 13.87 -7.85 8.62
C GLY A 149 12.84 -7.43 7.58
N LEU A 150 11.59 -7.90 7.73
CA LEU A 150 10.49 -7.54 6.83
C LEU A 150 10.14 -6.04 6.93
N ILE A 151 10.14 -5.47 8.15
CA ILE A 151 9.94 -4.03 8.35
C ILE A 151 11.01 -3.22 7.64
N VAL A 152 12.29 -3.60 7.75
CA VAL A 152 13.40 -2.91 7.08
C VAL A 152 13.22 -2.92 5.56
N VAL A 153 12.89 -4.06 4.97
CA VAL A 153 12.62 -4.16 3.52
C VAL A 153 11.46 -3.26 3.11
N TYR A 154 10.37 -3.26 3.86
CA TYR A 154 9.22 -2.42 3.55
C TYR A 154 9.53 -0.93 3.67
N ILE A 155 10.32 -0.50 4.66
CA ILE A 155 10.77 0.90 4.76
C ILE A 155 11.51 1.30 3.49
N VAL A 156 12.48 0.50 3.02
CA VAL A 156 13.26 0.79 1.81
C VAL A 156 12.37 0.88 0.58
N LEU A 157 11.37 0.01 0.46
CA LEU A 157 10.45 0.00 -0.68
C LEU A 157 9.40 1.12 -0.64
N LEU A 158 8.97 1.58 0.54
CA LEU A 158 7.94 2.60 0.70
C LEU A 158 8.50 4.02 0.72
N MET A 159 9.72 4.21 1.23
CA MET A 159 10.35 5.51 1.40
C MET A 159 10.40 6.36 0.10
N PRO A 160 10.72 5.82 -1.09
CA PRO A 160 10.73 6.59 -2.32
C PRO A 160 9.40 7.26 -2.66
N ILE A 161 8.29 6.55 -2.43
CA ILE A 161 6.94 7.10 -2.65
C ILE A 161 6.64 8.21 -1.65
N ALA A 162 6.98 7.99 -0.38
CA ALA A 162 6.76 8.99 0.67
C ALA A 162 7.52 10.28 0.35
N VAL A 163 8.80 10.18 -0.01
CA VAL A 163 9.62 11.33 -0.42
C VAL A 163 9.01 12.05 -1.61
N TRP A 164 8.65 11.32 -2.66
CA TRP A 164 8.12 11.92 -3.89
C TRP A 164 6.82 12.70 -3.65
N ILE A 165 5.85 12.08 -2.99
CA ILE A 165 4.56 12.72 -2.70
C ILE A 165 4.76 13.95 -1.82
N MET A 166 5.60 13.84 -0.79
CA MET A 166 5.82 14.92 0.16
C MET A 166 6.62 16.08 -0.44
N VAL A 167 7.60 15.83 -1.33
CA VAL A 167 8.31 16.91 -2.06
C VAL A 167 7.34 17.73 -2.90
N ASP A 168 6.44 17.07 -3.65
CA ASP A 168 5.43 17.76 -4.46
C ASP A 168 4.47 18.57 -3.58
N PHE A 169 4.11 18.03 -2.43
CA PHE A 169 3.25 18.72 -1.46
C PHE A 169 3.95 19.95 -0.87
N PHE A 170 5.18 19.82 -0.37
CA PHE A 170 5.93 20.95 0.21
C PHE A 170 6.25 22.03 -0.80
N ASN A 171 6.49 21.70 -2.06
CA ASN A 171 6.72 22.68 -3.12
C ASN A 171 5.49 23.56 -3.41
N LYS A 172 4.27 23.11 -3.07
CA LYS A 172 3.03 23.87 -3.19
C LYS A 172 2.77 24.78 -2.00
N VAL A 173 3.42 24.54 -0.86
CA VAL A 173 3.30 25.39 0.34
C VAL A 173 4.24 26.58 0.19
N PRO A 174 3.73 27.83 0.26
CA PRO A 174 4.54 29.05 0.16
C PRO A 174 5.65 29.08 1.23
N ARG A 175 6.84 29.52 0.84
CA ARG A 175 8.00 29.61 1.76
C ARG A 175 7.83 30.69 2.82
N GLU A 176 7.01 31.68 2.54
CA GLU A 176 6.68 32.79 3.44
C GLU A 176 6.11 32.31 4.78
N ILE A 177 5.47 31.13 4.78
CA ILE A 177 4.95 30.53 6.03
C ILE A 177 6.11 30.14 6.96
N ASP A 178 7.15 29.51 6.42
CA ASP A 178 8.33 29.12 7.20
C ASP A 178 9.11 30.38 7.64
N GLU A 179 9.25 31.38 6.76
CA GLU A 179 9.92 32.65 7.06
C GLU A 179 9.19 33.43 8.16
N THR A 180 7.86 33.46 8.13
CA THR A 180 7.05 34.12 9.18
C THR A 180 7.24 33.42 10.52
N ALA A 181 7.23 32.08 10.57
CA ALA A 181 7.47 31.33 11.78
C ALA A 181 8.85 31.62 12.39
N LEU A 182 9.88 31.80 11.55
CA LEU A 182 11.23 32.18 12.01
C LEU A 182 11.26 33.62 12.59
N ILE A 183 10.50 34.55 12.01
CA ILE A 183 10.39 35.93 12.54
C ILE A 183 9.67 35.92 13.90
N ASP A 184 8.67 35.06 14.06
CA ASP A 184 7.95 34.87 15.32
C ASP A 184 8.78 34.14 16.41
N GLY A 185 10.04 33.81 16.10
CA GLY A 185 10.97 33.17 17.06
C GLY A 185 10.83 31.66 17.17
N CYS A 186 10.11 31.00 16.25
CA CYS A 186 10.08 29.55 16.19
C CYS A 186 11.45 29.00 15.79
N ASN A 187 11.87 27.91 16.48
CA ASN A 187 13.10 27.21 16.12
C ASN A 187 12.86 26.41 14.82
N PRO A 188 13.76 26.44 13.83
CA PRO A 188 13.65 25.67 12.60
C PRO A 188 13.77 24.13 12.80
N TYR A 189 13.97 23.66 14.02
CA TYR A 189 14.09 22.25 14.41
C TYR A 189 13.01 21.83 15.38
#